data_371416c044444f35c564e7a0baed2a18
#
_entry.id   371416c044444f35c564e7a0baed2a18
#
_cell.length_a   1.000
_cell.length_b   1.000
_cell.length_c   1.000
_cell.angle_alpha   90.00
_cell.angle_beta   90.00
_cell.angle_gamma   90.00
#
_symmetry.space_group_name_H-M   'P 1'
#
loop_
_entity.id
_entity.type
_entity.pdbx_description
1 polymer ?
#
loop_
_entity_poly.entity_id
_entity_poly.type
_entity_poly.pdbx_seq_one_letter_code
_entity_poly.pdbx_strand_id
1 'polypeptide(L)'
;MSKIDVSIVIPTKNAGPLLDRVLQAVFEQKTEYVYEVICVDSGSKDETLDIIRKYPCRLFQIPPEEFGHGKTRNYGAAQGTGTFIVFITQDALPAADTWLQNFID
;
A
#
# COMPACT_ATOMS: atom_id res chain seq x y z
N MET A 1 7.87 2.13 22.55
CA MET A 1 7.38 2.76 21.32
C MET A 1 7.87 1.99 20.12
N SER A 2 6.98 1.48 19.31
CA SER A 2 7.40 0.69 18.15
C SER A 2 7.82 1.60 17.00
N LYS A 3 8.93 1.26 16.39
CA LYS A 3 9.45 1.97 15.23
C LYS A 3 9.02 1.21 13.97
N ILE A 4 8.52 1.93 12.98
CA ILE A 4 8.17 1.35 11.69
C ILE A 4 9.44 1.30 10.82
N ASP A 5 9.76 0.12 10.32
CA ASP A 5 10.92 -0.07 9.46
C ASP A 5 10.61 0.23 8.00
N VAL A 6 9.43 -0.19 7.53
CA VAL A 6 9.05 -0.11 6.12
C VAL A 6 7.65 0.46 5.99
N SER A 7 7.48 1.45 5.11
CA SER A 7 6.17 1.95 4.71
C SER A 7 5.91 1.49 3.27
N ILE A 8 4.89 0.65 3.09
CA ILE A 8 4.48 0.17 1.77
C ILE A 8 3.37 1.09 1.26
N VAL A 9 3.62 1.76 0.15
CA VAL A 9 2.70 2.73 -0.43
C VAL A 9 2.06 2.14 -1.68
N ILE A 10 0.72 2.12 -1.70
CA ILE A 10 -0.07 1.56 -2.80
C ILE A 10 -1.03 2.63 -3.30
N PRO A 11 -0.74 3.27 -4.44
CA PRO A 11 -1.73 4.13 -5.08
C PRO A 11 -2.87 3.27 -5.65
N THR A 12 -4.12 3.69 -5.43
CA THR A 12 -5.28 2.92 -5.91
C THR A 12 -6.24 3.79 -6.71
N LYS A 13 -6.85 3.17 -7.72
CA LYS A 13 -7.93 3.79 -8.51
C LYS A 13 -8.68 2.66 -9.20
N ASN A 14 -9.94 2.42 -8.78
CA ASN A 14 -10.79 1.39 -9.37
C ASN A 14 -10.05 0.06 -9.55
N ALA A 15 -9.43 -0.42 -8.48
CA ALA A 15 -8.56 -1.58 -8.51
C ALA A 15 -9.32 -2.90 -8.69
N GLY A 16 -10.58 -2.93 -8.26
CA GLY A 16 -11.40 -4.13 -8.37
C GLY A 16 -11.01 -5.21 -7.37
N PRO A 17 -11.57 -6.43 -7.55
CA PRO A 17 -11.39 -7.51 -6.56
C PRO A 17 -9.96 -8.02 -6.43
N LEU A 18 -9.10 -7.80 -7.42
CA LEU A 18 -7.70 -8.23 -7.33
C LEU A 18 -6.99 -7.55 -6.15
N LEU A 19 -7.39 -6.32 -5.79
CA LEU A 19 -6.78 -5.61 -4.67
C LEU A 19 -6.92 -6.38 -3.36
N ASP A 20 -8.04 -7.09 -3.17
CA ASP A 20 -8.24 -7.90 -1.98
C ASP A 20 -7.15 -8.96 -1.85
N ARG A 21 -6.79 -9.61 -2.96
CA ARG A 21 -5.72 -10.61 -2.98
C ARG A 21 -4.35 -9.97 -2.74
N VAL A 22 -4.13 -8.79 -3.30
CA VAL A 22 -2.87 -8.06 -3.11
C VAL A 22 -2.70 -7.70 -1.63
N LEU A 23 -3.73 -7.10 -1.03
CA LEU A 23 -3.67 -6.71 0.37
C LEU A 23 -3.52 -7.91 1.30
N GLN A 24 -4.25 -9.00 1.02
CA GLN A 24 -4.10 -10.22 1.80
C GLN A 24 -2.67 -10.71 1.78
N ALA A 25 -2.05 -10.77 0.60
CA ALA A 25 -0.66 -11.22 0.47
C ALA A 25 0.31 -10.26 1.15
N VAL A 26 0.06 -8.95 1.06
CA VAL A 26 0.91 -7.94 1.71
C VAL A 26 0.86 -8.09 3.23
N PHE A 27 -0.32 -8.32 3.80
CA PHE A 27 -0.45 -8.46 5.25
C PHE A 27 -0.06 -9.84 5.77
N GLU A 28 0.20 -10.80 4.89
CA GLU A 28 0.68 -12.14 5.26
C GLU A 28 2.19 -12.28 5.08
N GLN A 29 2.91 -11.19 4.86
CA GLN A 29 4.36 -11.27 4.68
C GLN A 29 5.06 -11.70 5.96
N LYS A 30 5.96 -12.67 5.81
CA LYS A 30 6.81 -13.16 6.91
C LYS A 30 8.12 -12.40 6.86
N THR A 31 8.33 -11.54 7.84
CA THR A 31 9.50 -10.67 7.89
C THR A 31 9.76 -10.24 9.33
N GLU A 32 11.01 -9.98 9.63
CA GLU A 32 11.40 -9.39 10.92
C GLU A 32 11.17 -7.88 10.94
N TYR A 33 10.93 -7.26 9.78
CA TYR A 33 10.69 -5.83 9.71
C TYR A 33 9.28 -5.49 10.17
N VAL A 34 9.16 -4.40 10.92
CA VAL A 34 7.84 -3.84 11.27
C VAL A 34 7.42 -2.96 10.10
N TYR A 35 6.29 -3.25 9.50
CA TYR A 35 5.84 -2.51 8.34
C TYR A 35 4.42 -1.99 8.49
N GLU A 36 4.13 -0.90 7.80
CA GLU A 36 2.80 -0.33 7.66
C GLU A 36 2.41 -0.31 6.18
N VAL A 37 1.12 -0.27 5.93
CA VAL A 37 0.59 -0.19 4.56
C VAL A 37 -0.21 1.09 4.43
N ILE A 38 0.10 1.87 3.41
CA ILE A 38 -0.55 3.15 3.12
C ILE A 38 -1.18 3.05 1.74
N CYS A 39 -2.49 3.20 1.67
CA CYS A 39 -3.21 3.26 0.40
C CYS A 39 -3.60 4.71 0.12
N VAL A 40 -3.27 5.20 -1.07
CA VAL A 40 -3.66 6.54 -1.50
C VAL A 40 -4.63 6.38 -2.67
N ASP A 41 -5.90 6.64 -2.40
CA ASP A 41 -6.97 6.45 -3.39
C ASP A 41 -7.31 7.77 -4.08
N SER A 42 -7.37 7.74 -5.41
CA SER A 42 -7.63 8.93 -6.22
C SER A 42 -9.04 8.93 -6.83
N GLY A 43 -10.03 8.55 -6.02
CA GLY A 43 -11.44 8.68 -6.40
C GLY A 43 -12.04 7.42 -7.00
N SER A 44 -11.77 6.25 -6.39
CA SER A 44 -12.39 5.00 -6.81
C SER A 44 -13.91 5.05 -6.65
N LYS A 45 -14.61 4.47 -7.62
CA LYS A 45 -16.07 4.41 -7.62
C LYS A 45 -16.60 2.98 -7.54
N ASP A 46 -15.71 2.01 -7.51
CA ASP A 46 -16.03 0.59 -7.34
C ASP A 46 -15.87 0.18 -5.88
N GLU A 47 -15.69 -1.12 -5.63
CA GLU A 47 -15.53 -1.67 -4.27
C GLU A 47 -14.14 -1.44 -3.66
N THR A 48 -13.25 -0.69 -4.32
CA THR A 48 -11.86 -0.51 -3.86
C THR A 48 -11.77 0.00 -2.43
N LEU A 49 -12.53 1.05 -2.09
CA LEU A 49 -12.48 1.61 -0.73
C LEU A 49 -12.97 0.62 0.32
N ASP A 50 -14.01 -0.14 0.00
CA ASP A 50 -14.53 -1.15 0.92
C ASP A 50 -13.50 -2.25 1.15
N ILE A 51 -12.78 -2.64 0.10
CA ILE A 51 -11.72 -3.64 0.22
C ILE A 51 -10.61 -3.12 1.13
N ILE A 52 -10.14 -1.89 0.92
CA ILE A 52 -9.07 -1.30 1.73
C ILE A 52 -9.48 -1.28 3.20
N ARG A 53 -10.73 -0.93 3.49
CA ARG A 53 -11.22 -0.80 4.87
C ARG A 53 -11.32 -2.12 5.62
N LYS A 54 -11.21 -3.26 4.94
CA LYS A 54 -11.16 -4.58 5.59
C LYS A 54 -9.81 -4.87 6.22
N TYR A 55 -8.78 -4.08 5.90
CA TYR A 55 -7.41 -4.32 6.35
C TYR A 55 -6.95 -3.15 7.22
N PRO A 56 -5.95 -3.36 8.09
CA PRO A 56 -5.43 -2.27 8.94
C PRO A 56 -4.48 -1.35 8.16
N CYS A 57 -4.95 -0.87 7.01
CA CYS A 57 -4.23 0.11 6.19
C CYS A 57 -4.51 1.52 6.69
N ARG A 58 -3.55 2.42 6.45
CA ARG A 58 -3.79 3.84 6.55
C ARG A 58 -4.28 4.31 5.18
N LEU A 59 -5.54 4.77 5.13
CA LEU A 59 -6.17 5.18 3.87
C LEU A 59 -6.18 6.70 3.77
N PHE A 60 -5.67 7.21 2.66
CA PHE A 60 -5.73 8.61 2.30
C PHE A 60 -6.43 8.74 0.98
N GLN A 61 -7.33 9.70 0.87
CA GLN A 61 -8.12 9.92 -0.34
C GLN A 61 -7.75 11.28 -0.92
N ILE A 62 -7.41 11.30 -2.22
CA ILE A 62 -7.11 12.52 -2.95
C ILE A 62 -8.12 12.67 -4.08
N PRO A 63 -8.42 13.92 -4.51
CA PRO A 63 -9.32 14.11 -5.67
C PRO A 63 -8.71 13.52 -6.94
N PRO A 64 -9.54 13.01 -7.87
CA PRO A 64 -9.03 12.45 -9.12
C PRO A 64 -8.15 13.43 -9.91
N GLU A 65 -8.46 14.70 -9.88
CA GLU A 65 -7.69 15.72 -10.59
C GLU A 65 -6.31 15.97 -9.98
N GLU A 66 -6.08 15.50 -8.75
CA GLU A 66 -4.78 15.59 -8.11
C GLU A 66 -3.90 14.38 -8.42
N PHE A 67 -4.44 13.39 -9.17
CA PHE A 67 -3.69 12.19 -9.49
C PHE A 67 -2.55 12.51 -10.44
N GLY A 68 -1.42 11.93 -10.15
CA GLY A 68 -0.24 11.90 -11.01
C GLY A 68 0.69 10.87 -10.44
N HIS A 69 1.34 10.06 -11.29
CA HIS A 69 2.14 8.95 -10.78
C HIS A 69 3.17 9.42 -9.77
N GLY A 70 3.92 10.46 -10.09
CA GLY A 70 4.91 11.01 -9.16
C GLY A 70 4.27 11.70 -7.96
N LYS A 71 3.25 12.51 -8.19
CA LYS A 71 2.57 13.26 -7.12
C LYS A 71 1.93 12.33 -6.10
N THR A 72 1.24 11.29 -6.56
CA THR A 72 0.55 10.35 -5.68
C THR A 72 1.54 9.56 -4.86
N ARG A 73 2.63 9.09 -5.46
CA ARG A 73 3.69 8.38 -4.75
C ARG A 73 4.36 9.29 -3.72
N ASN A 74 4.67 10.52 -4.09
CA ASN A 74 5.29 11.48 -3.17
C ASN A 74 4.36 11.78 -1.99
N TYR A 75 3.06 11.92 -2.26
CA TYR A 75 2.08 12.14 -1.21
C TYR A 75 2.08 10.96 -0.24
N GLY A 76 2.02 9.72 -0.77
CA GLY A 76 2.03 8.52 0.05
C GLY A 76 3.33 8.39 0.85
N ALA A 77 4.47 8.67 0.22
CA ALA A 77 5.76 8.61 0.91
C ALA A 77 5.83 9.61 2.06
N ALA A 78 5.25 10.81 1.88
CA ALA A 78 5.23 11.83 2.92
C ALA A 78 4.41 11.40 4.14
N GLN A 79 3.46 10.49 3.97
CA GLN A 79 2.67 9.96 5.07
C GLN A 79 3.38 8.80 5.78
N GLY A 80 4.39 8.23 5.16
CA GLY A 80 5.10 7.09 5.70
C GLY A 80 6.01 7.47 6.86
N THR A 81 6.10 6.57 7.85
CA THR A 81 6.95 6.75 9.02
C THR A 81 8.11 5.77 9.04
N GLY A 82 8.19 4.87 8.06
CA GLY A 82 9.24 3.87 7.99
C GLY A 82 10.58 4.43 7.52
N THR A 83 11.63 3.72 7.87
CA THR A 83 12.98 4.04 7.39
C THR A 83 13.08 3.81 5.88
N PHE A 84 12.39 2.77 5.39
CA PHE A 84 12.32 2.45 3.96
C PHE A 84 10.92 2.71 3.44
N ILE A 85 10.83 3.27 2.24
CA ILE A 85 9.55 3.45 1.54
C ILE A 85 9.57 2.52 0.33
N VAL A 86 8.57 1.64 0.25
CA VAL A 86 8.43 0.68 -0.85
C VAL A 86 7.13 1.00 -1.58
N PHE A 87 7.22 1.16 -2.89
CA PHE A 87 6.04 1.40 -3.72
C PHE A 87 5.64 0.12 -4.43
N ILE A 88 4.36 -0.24 -4.37
CA ILE A 88 3.82 -1.30 -5.20
C ILE A 88 2.57 -0.81 -5.91
N THR A 89 2.30 -1.37 -7.08
CA THR A 89 1.08 -1.05 -7.82
C THR A 89 -0.08 -1.89 -7.29
N GLN A 90 -1.31 -1.43 -7.54
CA GLN A 90 -2.51 -2.05 -6.99
C GLN A 90 -2.77 -3.48 -7.49
N ASP A 91 -2.11 -3.88 -8.57
CA ASP A 91 -2.23 -5.22 -9.17
C ASP A 91 -0.96 -6.06 -9.02
N ALA A 92 -0.01 -5.59 -8.22
CA ALA A 92 1.26 -6.29 -8.02
C ALA A 92 1.13 -7.30 -6.88
N LEU A 93 0.74 -8.53 -7.20
CA LEU A 93 0.59 -9.59 -6.20
C LEU A 93 1.98 -10.11 -5.80
N PRO A 94 2.36 -10.00 -4.52
CA PRO A 94 3.64 -10.55 -4.07
C PRO A 94 3.76 -12.04 -4.39
N ALA A 95 4.89 -12.44 -4.94
CA ALA A 95 5.09 -13.81 -5.43
C ALA A 95 5.24 -14.82 -4.29
N ALA A 96 5.67 -14.37 -3.11
CA ALA A 96 5.89 -15.24 -1.97
C ALA A 96 5.65 -14.48 -0.66
N ASP A 97 5.45 -15.22 0.43
CA ASP A 97 5.27 -14.61 1.75
C ASP A 97 6.56 -14.04 2.34
N THR A 98 7.69 -14.27 1.69
CA THR A 98 8.99 -13.70 2.07
C THR A 98 9.42 -12.57 1.13
N TRP A 99 8.51 -12.08 0.30
CA TRP A 99 8.81 -11.05 -0.69
C TRP A 99 9.41 -9.80 -0.05
N LEU A 100 8.80 -9.31 1.04
CA LEU A 100 9.26 -8.08 1.67
C LEU A 100 10.65 -8.24 2.29
N GLN A 101 10.86 -9.36 2.99
CA GLN A 101 12.16 -9.64 3.60
C GLN A 101 13.26 -9.68 2.53
N ASN A 102 12.99 -10.37 1.42
CA ASN A 102 13.96 -10.50 0.34
C ASN A 102 14.19 -9.19 -0.39
N PHE A 103 13.14 -8.35 -0.49
CA PHE A 103 13.24 -7.07 -1.17
C PHE A 103 14.15 -6.10 -0.43
N ILE A 104 14.06 -6.07 0.90
CA ILE A 104 14.85 -5.14 1.72
C ILE A 104 16.28 -5.66 1.90
N ASP A 105 16.45 -6.95 2.06
CA ASP A 105 17.78 -7.58 2.21
C ASP A 105 18.51 -7.66 0.82
#